data_aa34261b2f6acb982512565705c27824
#
_entry.id   aa34261b2f6acb982512565705c27824
#
_cell.length_a   1.000
_cell.length_b   1.000
_cell.length_c   1.000
_cell.angle_alpha   90.00
_cell.angle_beta   90.00
_cell.angle_gamma   90.00
#
_symmetry.space_group_name_H-M   'P 1'
#
loop_
_entity.id
_entity.type
_entity.pdbx_description
1 polymer ?
#
loop_
_entity_poly.entity_id
_entity_poly.type
_entity_poly.pdbx_seq_one_letter_code
_entity_poly.pdbx_strand_id
1 'polypeptide(L)'
;MKKWTLSFLTLALVLVLAACGNAKNNGNGAAEAPQNNAGNAEQSAPAESVKLVVGATVPHADILKFVAPKLKEEGVELEVKEFTDYVQPNVQVFEKQLDANYFQHQPYLDDQNEKNSMDLVPVVGIHVEPFGAYSKKYTSADEIADGAKIAIPNDATNGGRALLLLEKQGLIKLKEGAGIAATKADIVENSKNLDIKELDAAMLPRQLDEVDFALINTNYAIEAGLNPVNDSLFIEDKESPYTNLLVARPDNKDSDAIQKLAAALTSDDVRKFIEETYEGALVPVF
;
A
#
# COMPACT_ATOMS: atom_id res chain seq x y z
N MET A 1 6.35 -14.79 -52.28
CA MET A 1 5.83 -13.94 -53.39
C MET A 1 4.35 -13.74 -53.20
N LYS A 2 3.92 -12.59 -52.73
CA LYS A 2 2.64 -11.92 -53.00
C LYS A 2 2.66 -10.55 -52.35
N LYS A 3 2.96 -9.59 -53.18
CA LYS A 3 2.85 -8.14 -52.90
C LYS A 3 1.38 -7.78 -52.99
N TRP A 4 0.87 -6.96 -52.05
CA TRP A 4 -0.33 -6.17 -52.32
C TRP A 4 -0.15 -4.76 -51.75
N THR A 5 -0.58 -3.91 -52.58
CA THR A 5 -0.32 -2.51 -52.84
C THR A 5 -1.11 -1.55 -51.96
N LEU A 6 -0.50 -0.37 -51.75
CA LEU A 6 -1.06 0.88 -51.23
C LEU A 6 -2.45 1.22 -51.85
N SER A 7 -3.28 1.86 -51.00
CA SER A 7 -4.28 2.82 -51.47
C SER A 7 -4.33 4.01 -50.53
N PHE A 8 -3.85 5.14 -51.05
CA PHE A 8 -4.07 6.50 -50.53
C PHE A 8 -5.51 6.90 -50.81
N LEU A 9 -6.20 7.50 -49.85
CA LEU A 9 -7.40 8.31 -50.13
C LEU A 9 -7.30 9.60 -49.31
N THR A 10 -6.96 10.66 -50.03
CA THR A 10 -7.04 12.07 -49.65
C THR A 10 -8.46 12.57 -49.88
N LEU A 11 -9.08 13.26 -48.94
CA LEU A 11 -10.21 14.16 -49.22
C LEU A 11 -10.30 15.29 -48.21
N ALA A 12 -9.86 16.39 -48.61
CA ALA A 12 -10.44 17.73 -48.85
C ALA A 12 -11.10 18.44 -47.64
N LEU A 13 -10.46 19.51 -47.36
CA LEU A 13 -10.73 20.72 -46.58
C LEU A 13 -12.01 21.44 -47.10
N VAL A 14 -12.93 21.84 -46.20
CA VAL A 14 -13.93 22.88 -46.46
C VAL A 14 -13.87 23.93 -45.35
N LEU A 15 -13.33 25.09 -45.68
CA LEU A 15 -13.42 26.34 -44.98
C LEU A 15 -14.76 27.01 -45.29
N VAL A 16 -15.52 27.41 -44.27
CA VAL A 16 -16.60 28.40 -44.43
C VAL A 16 -16.30 29.61 -43.56
N LEU A 17 -15.88 30.65 -44.23
CA LEU A 17 -15.86 32.04 -43.75
C LEU A 17 -17.25 32.66 -43.99
N ALA A 18 -17.87 33.22 -42.95
CA ALA A 18 -18.98 34.15 -43.14
C ALA A 18 -18.67 35.44 -42.42
N ALA A 19 -18.67 36.49 -43.20
CA ALA A 19 -18.21 37.83 -42.93
C ALA A 19 -19.27 38.74 -42.30
N CYS A 20 -18.75 39.82 -41.72
CA CYS A 20 -19.34 41.04 -41.21
C CYS A 20 -20.60 41.57 -41.89
N GLY A 21 -21.49 42.12 -41.07
CA GLY A 21 -22.52 43.07 -41.47
C GLY A 21 -22.59 44.24 -40.49
N ASN A 22 -22.06 45.39 -40.89
CA ASN A 22 -22.13 46.65 -40.17
C ASN A 22 -23.33 47.48 -40.67
N ALA A 23 -24.19 47.93 -39.78
CA ALA A 23 -25.14 48.97 -40.05
C ALA A 23 -25.27 49.94 -38.88
N LYS A 24 -24.81 51.15 -39.13
CA LYS A 24 -25.08 52.36 -38.30
C LYS A 24 -26.54 52.73 -38.43
N ASN A 25 -27.18 53.10 -37.35
CA ASN A 25 -28.19 54.16 -37.41
C ASN A 25 -28.23 54.98 -36.09
N ASN A 26 -28.25 56.29 -36.23
CA ASN A 26 -28.34 57.38 -35.26
C ASN A 26 -29.77 57.51 -34.73
N GLY A 27 -29.94 57.88 -33.47
CA GLY A 27 -31.22 58.34 -32.94
C GLY A 27 -31.13 58.65 -31.43
N ASN A 28 -31.15 59.96 -31.15
CA ASN A 28 -31.16 60.61 -29.83
C ASN A 28 -32.36 60.21 -28.95
N GLY A 29 -32.17 60.08 -27.64
CA GLY A 29 -33.25 60.07 -26.64
C GLY A 29 -32.78 59.71 -25.25
N ALA A 30 -32.63 60.74 -24.39
CA ALA A 30 -32.31 60.62 -22.99
C ALA A 30 -33.44 60.03 -22.15
N ALA A 31 -33.14 59.11 -21.26
CA ALA A 31 -33.87 58.91 -20.00
C ALA A 31 -33.00 58.04 -19.04
N GLU A 32 -32.68 58.64 -17.89
CA GLU A 32 -32.05 57.98 -16.74
C GLU A 32 -33.01 56.95 -16.14
N ALA A 33 -32.46 55.78 -15.76
CA ALA A 33 -33.04 54.92 -14.74
C ALA A 33 -32.02 53.84 -14.32
N PRO A 34 -32.13 53.16 -13.18
CA PRO A 34 -31.08 53.03 -12.18
C PRO A 34 -30.15 51.85 -12.43
N GLN A 35 -28.89 52.01 -12.04
CA GLN A 35 -27.87 50.96 -11.98
C GLN A 35 -28.26 49.86 -10.99
N ASN A 36 -28.68 48.73 -11.51
CA ASN A 36 -28.67 47.49 -10.77
C ASN A 36 -27.26 46.90 -10.90
N ASN A 37 -26.52 47.01 -9.82
CA ASN A 37 -25.23 46.37 -9.64
C ASN A 37 -25.48 44.89 -9.35
N ALA A 38 -25.75 44.08 -10.38
CA ALA A 38 -25.72 42.64 -10.27
C ALA A 38 -24.26 42.21 -10.19
N GLY A 39 -23.83 41.94 -8.96
CA GLY A 39 -22.53 41.35 -8.70
C GLY A 39 -22.37 40.10 -9.53
N ASN A 40 -21.39 40.14 -10.45
CA ASN A 40 -20.92 39.00 -11.20
C ASN A 40 -20.25 38.05 -10.16
N ALA A 41 -20.98 37.11 -9.63
CA ALA A 41 -20.38 35.99 -8.96
C ALA A 41 -19.61 35.22 -10.03
N GLU A 42 -18.31 35.42 -10.10
CA GLU A 42 -17.39 34.54 -10.78
C GLU A 42 -17.60 33.14 -10.19
N GLN A 43 -18.36 32.34 -10.90
CA GLN A 43 -18.46 30.93 -10.68
C GLN A 43 -17.09 30.35 -11.05
N SER A 44 -16.20 30.25 -10.06
CA SER A 44 -14.92 29.58 -10.25
C SER A 44 -15.19 28.19 -10.80
N ALA A 45 -14.62 27.90 -11.97
CA ALA A 45 -14.64 26.55 -12.52
C ALA A 45 -14.15 25.57 -11.46
N PRO A 46 -14.73 24.36 -11.34
CA PRO A 46 -14.21 23.36 -10.43
C PRO A 46 -12.73 23.17 -10.73
N ALA A 47 -11.87 23.30 -9.73
CA ALA A 47 -10.45 22.98 -9.87
C ALA A 47 -10.34 21.56 -10.44
N GLU A 48 -9.57 21.38 -11.52
CA GLU A 48 -9.33 20.05 -12.07
C GLU A 48 -8.75 19.16 -10.97
N SER A 49 -9.43 18.05 -10.67
CA SER A 49 -8.96 17.08 -9.69
C SER A 49 -7.69 16.38 -10.21
N VAL A 50 -6.69 16.27 -9.35
CA VAL A 50 -5.46 15.51 -9.66
C VAL A 50 -5.73 14.04 -9.39
N LYS A 51 -5.52 13.18 -10.39
CA LYS A 51 -5.60 11.72 -10.22
C LYS A 51 -4.33 11.21 -9.53
N LEU A 52 -4.51 10.40 -8.49
CA LEU A 52 -3.44 9.74 -7.75
C LEU A 52 -3.69 8.23 -7.74
N VAL A 53 -2.77 7.45 -8.28
CA VAL A 53 -2.90 5.98 -8.39
C VAL A 53 -1.98 5.33 -7.35
N VAL A 54 -2.56 4.61 -6.38
CA VAL A 54 -1.82 4.02 -5.27
C VAL A 54 -2.01 2.51 -5.23
N GLY A 55 -0.89 1.77 -5.19
CA GLY A 55 -0.87 0.32 -5.01
C GLY A 55 -0.93 -0.07 -3.54
N ALA A 56 -1.73 -1.08 -3.20
CA ALA A 56 -1.86 -1.55 -1.82
C ALA A 56 -2.24 -3.03 -1.75
N THR A 57 -1.93 -3.69 -0.63
CA THR A 57 -2.52 -4.98 -0.26
C THR A 57 -3.68 -4.74 0.73
N VAL A 58 -4.52 -5.73 1.00
CA VAL A 58 -5.41 -5.72 2.18
C VAL A 58 -4.52 -5.80 3.43
N PRO A 59 -4.79 -5.09 4.54
CA PRO A 59 -5.90 -4.15 4.81
C PRO A 59 -5.61 -2.69 4.39
N HIS A 60 -4.43 -2.41 3.87
CA HIS A 60 -3.98 -1.06 3.48
C HIS A 60 -4.92 -0.43 2.43
N ALA A 61 -5.42 -1.26 1.49
CA ALA A 61 -6.38 -0.83 0.47
C ALA A 61 -7.68 -0.32 1.09
N ASP A 62 -8.14 -0.93 2.18
CA ASP A 62 -9.37 -0.51 2.87
C ASP A 62 -9.19 0.84 3.58
N ILE A 63 -8.01 1.07 4.16
CA ILE A 63 -7.64 2.38 4.75
C ILE A 63 -7.58 3.47 3.66
N LEU A 64 -7.01 3.16 2.49
CA LEU A 64 -6.99 4.08 1.34
C LEU A 64 -8.41 4.40 0.85
N LYS A 65 -9.27 3.40 0.74
CA LYS A 65 -10.68 3.59 0.34
C LYS A 65 -11.45 4.43 1.35
N PHE A 66 -11.15 4.28 2.64
CA PHE A 66 -11.75 5.08 3.70
C PHE A 66 -11.43 6.57 3.56
N VAL A 67 -10.19 6.95 3.19
CA VAL A 67 -9.79 8.35 3.02
C VAL A 67 -10.16 8.95 1.65
N ALA A 68 -10.49 8.12 0.65
CA ALA A 68 -10.74 8.56 -0.71
C ALA A 68 -11.84 9.64 -0.86
N PRO A 69 -12.99 9.58 -0.15
CA PRO A 69 -14.02 10.63 -0.22
C PRO A 69 -13.50 11.99 0.23
N LYS A 70 -12.73 12.05 1.32
CA LYS A 70 -12.14 13.29 1.86
C LYS A 70 -11.10 13.87 0.89
N LEU A 71 -10.24 13.03 0.34
CA LEU A 71 -9.26 13.45 -0.67
C LEU A 71 -9.93 14.05 -1.91
N LYS A 72 -11.06 13.49 -2.34
CA LYS A 72 -11.84 14.02 -3.46
C LYS A 72 -12.37 15.43 -3.20
N GLU A 73 -12.80 15.72 -1.97
CA GLU A 73 -13.20 17.08 -1.56
C GLU A 73 -12.02 18.06 -1.60
N GLU A 74 -10.79 17.56 -1.41
CA GLU A 74 -9.55 18.32 -1.49
C GLU A 74 -8.94 18.40 -2.90
N GLY A 75 -9.68 17.89 -3.94
CA GLY A 75 -9.27 17.91 -5.33
C GLY A 75 -8.30 16.79 -5.73
N VAL A 76 -8.24 15.69 -4.96
CA VAL A 76 -7.44 14.51 -5.30
C VAL A 76 -8.36 13.31 -5.55
N GLU A 77 -8.36 12.79 -6.78
CA GLU A 77 -9.08 11.58 -7.16
C GLU A 77 -8.17 10.36 -6.93
N LEU A 78 -8.40 9.64 -5.83
CA LEU A 78 -7.62 8.46 -5.48
C LEU A 78 -8.13 7.22 -6.22
N GLU A 79 -7.26 6.58 -7.01
CA GLU A 79 -7.46 5.23 -7.57
C GLU A 79 -6.60 4.23 -6.77
N VAL A 80 -7.23 3.25 -6.14
CA VAL A 80 -6.54 2.19 -5.40
C VAL A 80 -6.42 0.95 -6.28
N LYS A 81 -5.17 0.49 -6.51
CA LYS A 81 -4.88 -0.80 -7.15
C LYS A 81 -4.49 -1.82 -6.11
N GLU A 82 -5.28 -2.89 -6.00
CA GLU A 82 -5.02 -3.96 -5.04
C GLU A 82 -4.05 -4.99 -5.62
N PHE A 83 -3.13 -5.45 -4.77
CA PHE A 83 -2.12 -6.46 -5.05
C PHE A 83 -2.23 -7.59 -4.03
N THR A 84 -1.84 -8.79 -4.45
CA THR A 84 -1.78 -9.99 -3.62
C THR A 84 -0.34 -10.49 -3.42
N ASP A 85 0.66 -9.71 -3.84
CA ASP A 85 2.08 -9.99 -3.71
C ASP A 85 2.85 -8.73 -3.25
N TYR A 86 4.10 -8.92 -2.80
CA TYR A 86 4.94 -7.84 -2.30
C TYR A 86 5.93 -7.28 -3.34
N VAL A 87 6.06 -7.91 -4.51
CA VAL A 87 7.07 -7.54 -5.52
C VAL A 87 6.56 -6.42 -6.43
N GLN A 88 5.35 -6.62 -6.97
CA GLN A 88 4.79 -5.74 -8.00
C GLN A 88 4.56 -4.29 -7.55
N PRO A 89 4.10 -3.99 -6.31
CA PRO A 89 3.84 -2.62 -5.93
C PRO A 89 5.06 -1.70 -6.03
N ASN A 90 6.25 -2.15 -5.62
CA ASN A 90 7.48 -1.36 -5.71
C ASN A 90 7.94 -1.19 -7.17
N VAL A 91 7.91 -2.26 -7.95
CA VAL A 91 8.27 -2.22 -9.38
C VAL A 91 7.40 -1.21 -10.12
N GLN A 92 6.07 -1.24 -9.90
CA GLN A 92 5.15 -0.35 -10.59
C GLN A 92 5.26 1.11 -10.15
N VAL A 93 5.63 1.39 -8.88
CA VAL A 93 5.96 2.77 -8.46
C VAL A 93 7.24 3.24 -9.13
N PHE A 94 8.28 2.42 -9.15
CA PHE A 94 9.56 2.74 -9.78
C PHE A 94 9.42 3.00 -11.28
N GLU A 95 8.63 2.18 -11.97
CA GLU A 95 8.33 2.31 -13.40
C GLU A 95 7.28 3.39 -13.73
N LYS A 96 6.83 4.17 -12.74
CA LYS A 96 5.84 5.25 -12.89
C LYS A 96 4.45 4.80 -13.36
N GLN A 97 4.10 3.53 -13.14
CA GLN A 97 2.75 2.99 -13.39
C GLN A 97 1.82 3.27 -12.19
N LEU A 98 2.39 3.46 -11.01
CA LEU A 98 1.75 3.94 -9.79
C LEU A 98 2.44 5.22 -9.32
N ASP A 99 1.72 6.06 -8.60
CA ASP A 99 2.29 7.26 -7.96
C ASP A 99 2.92 6.95 -6.61
N ALA A 100 2.33 6.01 -5.87
CA ALA A 100 2.79 5.56 -4.55
C ALA A 100 2.35 4.12 -4.29
N ASN A 101 2.86 3.53 -3.20
CA ASN A 101 2.30 2.32 -2.63
C ASN A 101 2.18 2.41 -1.09
N TYR A 102 1.31 1.56 -0.53
CA TYR A 102 1.11 1.41 0.89
C TYR A 102 0.87 -0.07 1.20
N PHE A 103 1.92 -0.79 1.65
CA PHE A 103 1.86 -2.23 1.93
C PHE A 103 3.06 -2.76 2.71
N GLN A 104 4.14 -1.99 2.88
CA GLN A 104 5.46 -2.47 3.31
C GLN A 104 6.01 -1.69 4.48
N HIS A 105 6.92 -2.31 5.21
CA HIS A 105 7.70 -1.69 6.27
C HIS A 105 9.11 -1.28 5.80
N GLN A 106 9.79 -0.42 6.57
CA GLN A 106 11.09 0.15 6.20
C GLN A 106 12.15 -0.92 5.85
N PRO A 107 12.38 -1.99 6.64
CA PRO A 107 13.39 -2.98 6.27
C PRO A 107 13.13 -3.65 4.92
N TYR A 108 11.84 -3.88 4.56
CA TYR A 108 11.49 -4.45 3.26
C TYR A 108 11.77 -3.46 2.12
N LEU A 109 11.42 -2.18 2.29
CA LEU A 109 11.72 -1.13 1.32
C LEU A 109 13.23 -1.03 1.05
N ASP A 110 14.06 -1.04 2.11
CA ASP A 110 15.51 -0.93 1.99
C ASP A 110 16.10 -2.13 1.23
N ASP A 111 15.68 -3.34 1.57
CA ASP A 111 16.09 -4.58 0.90
C ASP A 111 15.69 -4.59 -0.59
N GLN A 112 14.47 -4.17 -0.91
CA GLN A 112 13.99 -4.11 -2.28
C GLN A 112 14.69 -3.03 -3.11
N ASN A 113 14.97 -1.88 -2.53
CA ASN A 113 15.75 -0.83 -3.16
C ASN A 113 17.17 -1.33 -3.51
N GLU A 114 17.85 -1.97 -2.55
CA GLU A 114 19.19 -2.51 -2.77
C GLU A 114 19.22 -3.60 -3.85
N LYS A 115 18.35 -4.61 -3.72
CA LYS A 115 18.33 -5.77 -4.62
C LYS A 115 17.95 -5.42 -6.05
N ASN A 116 17.05 -4.46 -6.24
CA ASN A 116 16.50 -4.13 -7.55
C ASN A 116 17.02 -2.79 -8.10
N SER A 117 18.02 -2.18 -7.43
CA SER A 117 18.57 -0.86 -7.82
C SER A 117 17.46 0.21 -7.97
N MET A 118 16.49 0.20 -7.06
CA MET A 118 15.46 1.22 -6.95
C MET A 118 15.86 2.29 -5.93
N ASP A 119 15.16 3.43 -5.97
CA ASP A 119 15.43 4.58 -5.09
C ASP A 119 14.13 5.10 -4.42
N LEU A 120 13.16 4.22 -4.21
CA LEU A 120 11.90 4.57 -3.58
C LEU A 120 12.12 5.05 -2.14
N VAL A 121 11.30 6.03 -1.72
CA VAL A 121 11.48 6.70 -0.42
C VAL A 121 10.21 6.64 0.42
N PRO A 122 10.35 6.52 1.76
CA PRO A 122 9.21 6.62 2.66
C PRO A 122 8.70 8.05 2.69
N VAL A 123 7.38 8.23 2.74
CA VAL A 123 6.69 9.52 2.92
C VAL A 123 6.26 9.66 4.38
N VAL A 124 5.54 8.67 4.90
CA VAL A 124 5.04 8.66 6.28
C VAL A 124 4.79 7.22 6.76
N GLY A 125 4.99 6.98 8.07
CA GLY A 125 4.59 5.75 8.74
C GLY A 125 3.16 5.83 9.24
N ILE A 126 2.39 4.74 9.10
CA ILE A 126 0.96 4.76 9.43
C ILE A 126 0.64 3.79 10.57
N HIS A 127 0.98 2.52 10.44
CA HIS A 127 0.65 1.52 11.46
C HIS A 127 1.67 0.39 11.51
N VAL A 128 1.65 -0.36 12.61
CA VAL A 128 2.35 -1.63 12.76
C VAL A 128 1.34 -2.76 12.62
N GLU A 129 1.77 -3.83 11.97
CA GLU A 129 1.08 -5.12 11.90
C GLU A 129 1.88 -6.15 12.69
N PRO A 130 1.51 -6.49 13.93
CA PRO A 130 2.21 -7.50 14.71
C PRO A 130 2.20 -8.84 14.00
N PHE A 131 3.38 -9.41 13.74
CA PHE A 131 3.57 -10.66 13.02
C PHE A 131 3.25 -11.86 13.92
N GLY A 132 2.49 -12.84 13.42
CA GLY A 132 1.98 -13.92 14.23
C GLY A 132 2.30 -15.32 13.71
N ALA A 133 2.28 -16.31 14.61
CA ALA A 133 2.33 -17.73 14.31
C ALA A 133 0.93 -18.35 14.41
N TYR A 134 0.52 -19.13 13.41
CA TYR A 134 -0.81 -19.71 13.32
C TYR A 134 -0.73 -21.22 13.11
N SER A 135 -1.70 -21.96 13.66
CA SER A 135 -1.79 -23.40 13.55
C SER A 135 -3.23 -23.86 13.46
N LYS A 136 -3.45 -24.97 12.73
CA LYS A 136 -4.69 -25.74 12.80
C LYS A 136 -4.59 -26.95 13.75
N LYS A 137 -3.39 -27.18 14.33
CA LYS A 137 -3.02 -28.36 15.08
C LYS A 137 -2.82 -28.04 16.57
N TYR A 138 -2.20 -26.93 16.85
CA TYR A 138 -1.86 -26.49 18.20
C TYR A 138 -2.76 -25.31 18.63
N THR A 139 -3.02 -25.23 19.93
CA THR A 139 -3.77 -24.12 20.55
C THR A 139 -2.86 -23.23 21.42
N SER A 140 -1.64 -23.70 21.71
CA SER A 140 -0.62 -22.94 22.43
C SER A 140 0.80 -23.31 21.98
N ALA A 141 1.76 -22.42 22.23
CA ALA A 141 3.17 -22.66 21.92
C ALA A 141 3.78 -23.84 22.71
N ASP A 142 3.25 -24.14 23.89
CA ASP A 142 3.74 -25.23 24.75
C ASP A 142 3.46 -26.62 24.15
N GLU A 143 2.46 -26.74 23.27
CA GLU A 143 2.08 -27.98 22.61
C GLU A 143 2.97 -28.32 21.40
N ILE A 144 3.85 -27.42 20.96
CA ILE A 144 4.71 -27.63 19.80
C ILE A 144 5.62 -28.83 20.04
N ALA A 145 5.43 -29.87 19.24
CA ALA A 145 6.16 -31.12 19.36
C ALA A 145 7.59 -31.02 18.80
N ASP A 146 8.46 -31.93 19.26
CA ASP A 146 9.77 -32.13 18.64
C ASP A 146 9.62 -32.59 17.19
N GLY A 147 10.42 -32.03 16.28
CA GLY A 147 10.35 -32.32 14.85
C GLY A 147 9.18 -31.64 14.14
N ALA A 148 8.49 -30.67 14.76
CA ALA A 148 7.39 -29.96 14.14
C ALA A 148 7.82 -29.30 12.82
N LYS A 149 6.99 -29.43 11.79
CA LYS A 149 7.17 -28.79 10.49
C LYS A 149 6.59 -27.40 10.53
N ILE A 150 7.38 -26.41 10.21
CA ILE A 150 6.95 -25.02 10.22
C ILE A 150 7.26 -24.33 8.89
N ALA A 151 6.47 -23.31 8.56
CA ALA A 151 6.70 -22.48 7.39
C ALA A 151 6.89 -21.02 7.79
N ILE A 152 7.84 -20.35 7.13
CA ILE A 152 8.16 -18.93 7.33
C ILE A 152 8.28 -18.23 5.96
N PRO A 153 8.18 -16.88 5.89
CA PRO A 153 8.44 -16.15 4.67
C PRO A 153 9.87 -16.39 4.12
N ASN A 154 10.01 -16.37 2.80
CA ASN A 154 11.30 -16.59 2.11
C ASN A 154 12.01 -15.28 1.72
N ASP A 155 11.38 -14.12 1.87
CA ASP A 155 12.08 -12.86 1.71
C ASP A 155 12.98 -12.58 2.92
N ALA A 156 14.12 -11.90 2.68
CA ALA A 156 15.16 -11.76 3.68
C ALA A 156 14.66 -11.09 4.98
N THR A 157 13.79 -10.09 4.85
CA THR A 157 13.38 -9.28 6.01
C THR A 157 12.28 -9.94 6.83
N ASN A 158 11.24 -10.50 6.19
CA ASN A 158 10.20 -11.24 6.90
C ASN A 158 10.67 -12.62 7.36
N GLY A 159 11.57 -13.28 6.61
CA GLY A 159 12.25 -14.50 7.06
C GLY A 159 13.08 -14.26 8.33
N GLY A 160 13.90 -13.21 8.35
CA GLY A 160 14.66 -12.82 9.53
C GLY A 160 13.77 -12.44 10.71
N ARG A 161 12.68 -11.70 10.46
CA ARG A 161 11.65 -11.36 11.45
C ARG A 161 11.01 -12.61 12.06
N ALA A 162 10.68 -13.60 11.23
CA ALA A 162 10.15 -14.88 11.69
C ALA A 162 11.13 -15.62 12.61
N LEU A 163 12.42 -15.66 12.23
CA LEU A 163 13.46 -16.30 13.06
C LEU A 163 13.64 -15.57 14.39
N LEU A 164 13.62 -14.24 14.42
CA LEU A 164 13.67 -13.45 15.66
C LEU A 164 12.47 -13.73 16.57
N LEU A 165 11.26 -13.89 15.98
CA LEU A 165 10.07 -14.23 16.75
C LEU A 165 10.16 -15.65 17.34
N LEU A 166 10.69 -16.63 16.59
CA LEU A 166 10.95 -17.99 17.08
C LEU A 166 11.99 -17.98 18.21
N GLU A 167 13.06 -17.17 18.10
CA GLU A 167 14.05 -17.01 19.16
C GLU A 167 13.44 -16.42 20.41
N LYS A 168 12.62 -15.37 20.29
CA LYS A 168 11.90 -14.73 21.40
C LYS A 168 11.00 -15.71 22.15
N GLN A 169 10.42 -16.69 21.44
CA GLN A 169 9.63 -17.77 22.03
C GLN A 169 10.48 -18.90 22.63
N GLY A 170 11.83 -18.82 22.54
CA GLY A 170 12.72 -19.87 23.02
C GLY A 170 12.70 -21.16 22.18
N LEU A 171 12.14 -21.14 21.00
CA LEU A 171 12.03 -22.27 20.09
C LEU A 171 13.34 -22.54 19.32
N ILE A 172 14.13 -21.50 19.06
CA ILE A 172 15.47 -21.56 18.46
C ILE A 172 16.38 -20.56 19.18
N LYS A 173 17.68 -20.64 18.89
CA LYS A 173 18.65 -19.61 19.26
C LYS A 173 19.44 -19.21 18.02
N LEU A 174 19.55 -17.92 17.80
CA LEU A 174 20.35 -17.35 16.73
C LEU A 174 21.75 -17.02 17.22
N LYS A 175 22.72 -16.91 16.30
CA LYS A 175 24.05 -16.40 16.63
C LYS A 175 23.92 -14.95 17.11
N GLU A 176 24.80 -14.53 17.99
CA GLU A 176 24.86 -13.16 18.48
C GLU A 176 25.03 -12.16 17.33
N GLY A 177 24.19 -11.11 17.33
CA GLY A 177 24.23 -10.05 16.33
C GLY A 177 23.59 -10.38 14.98
N ALA A 178 22.87 -11.50 14.81
CA ALA A 178 22.17 -11.84 13.56
C ALA A 178 21.14 -10.77 13.14
N GLY A 179 20.39 -10.23 14.12
CA GLY A 179 19.45 -9.12 13.89
C GLY A 179 18.38 -9.42 12.82
N ILE A 180 17.86 -8.35 12.21
CA ILE A 180 16.77 -8.44 11.23
C ILE A 180 17.15 -9.12 9.91
N ALA A 181 18.44 -9.32 9.65
CA ALA A 181 18.94 -10.05 8.48
C ALA A 181 19.26 -11.52 8.78
N ALA A 182 18.76 -12.06 9.91
CA ALA A 182 18.96 -13.45 10.28
C ALA A 182 18.45 -14.42 9.19
N THR A 183 19.22 -15.47 8.98
CA THR A 183 18.89 -16.58 8.08
C THR A 183 18.86 -17.91 8.83
N LYS A 184 18.37 -18.97 8.23
CA LYS A 184 18.43 -20.31 8.85
C LYS A 184 19.86 -20.78 9.17
N ALA A 185 20.86 -20.28 8.43
CA ALA A 185 22.27 -20.59 8.71
C ALA A 185 22.78 -19.94 10.02
N ASP A 186 22.06 -18.98 10.56
CA ASP A 186 22.37 -18.30 11.80
C ASP A 186 21.78 -18.99 13.05
N ILE A 187 21.00 -20.07 12.86
CA ILE A 187 20.46 -20.87 13.96
C ILE A 187 21.59 -21.69 14.56
N VAL A 188 21.94 -21.40 15.81
CA VAL A 188 22.98 -22.11 16.58
C VAL A 188 22.40 -23.18 17.50
N GLU A 189 21.10 -23.09 17.84
CA GLU A 189 20.38 -24.08 18.62
C GLU A 189 18.94 -24.23 18.11
N ASN A 190 18.51 -25.46 17.94
CA ASN A 190 17.16 -25.85 17.55
C ASN A 190 16.77 -27.08 18.39
N SER A 191 16.47 -26.84 19.66
CA SER A 191 16.29 -27.90 20.67
C SER A 191 15.13 -28.82 20.38
N LYS A 192 14.09 -28.31 19.71
CA LYS A 192 12.93 -29.10 19.25
C LYS A 192 13.10 -29.72 17.86
N ASN A 193 14.25 -29.56 17.22
CA ASN A 193 14.51 -30.07 15.86
C ASN A 193 13.42 -29.64 14.83
N LEU A 194 12.99 -28.39 14.90
CA LEU A 194 11.98 -27.84 14.00
C LEU A 194 12.43 -27.95 12.55
N ASP A 195 11.58 -28.49 11.68
CA ASP A 195 11.78 -28.53 10.22
C ASP A 195 11.24 -27.24 9.60
N ILE A 196 12.14 -26.27 9.34
CA ILE A 196 11.80 -24.92 8.90
C ILE A 196 11.83 -24.84 7.38
N LYS A 197 10.66 -24.60 6.76
CA LYS A 197 10.48 -24.35 5.33
C LYS A 197 10.31 -22.85 5.08
N GLU A 198 11.01 -22.35 4.07
CA GLU A 198 10.87 -20.97 3.58
C GLU A 198 9.99 -20.97 2.33
N LEU A 199 8.92 -20.18 2.34
CA LEU A 199 7.93 -20.12 1.28
C LEU A 199 7.56 -18.65 1.01
N ASP A 200 7.04 -18.38 -0.18
CA ASP A 200 6.44 -17.08 -0.48
C ASP A 200 5.38 -16.72 0.57
N ALA A 201 5.44 -15.48 1.08
CA ALA A 201 4.57 -15.04 2.19
C ALA A 201 3.07 -15.19 1.85
N ALA A 202 2.68 -14.94 0.61
CA ALA A 202 1.30 -15.09 0.14
C ALA A 202 0.81 -16.56 0.14
N MET A 203 1.73 -17.53 0.18
CA MET A 203 1.39 -18.94 0.19
C MET A 203 1.18 -19.50 1.60
N LEU A 204 1.71 -18.83 2.63
CA LEU A 204 1.75 -19.36 4.00
C LEU A 204 0.38 -19.71 4.60
N PRO A 205 -0.69 -18.91 4.43
CA PRO A 205 -2.00 -19.29 4.97
C PRO A 205 -2.51 -20.64 4.44
N ARG A 206 -2.22 -20.93 3.15
CA ARG A 206 -2.64 -22.18 2.51
C ARG A 206 -1.82 -23.38 2.96
N GLN A 207 -0.64 -23.13 3.55
CA GLN A 207 0.23 -24.23 4.06
C GLN A 207 -0.18 -24.73 5.44
N LEU A 208 -1.12 -24.07 6.13
CA LEU A 208 -1.58 -24.49 7.47
C LEU A 208 -2.20 -25.89 7.50
N ASP A 209 -2.58 -26.46 6.37
CA ASP A 209 -3.04 -27.85 6.28
C ASP A 209 -1.87 -28.85 6.15
N GLU A 210 -0.68 -28.39 5.76
CA GLU A 210 0.48 -29.23 5.42
C GLU A 210 1.61 -29.14 6.46
N VAL A 211 1.59 -28.10 7.32
CA VAL A 211 2.58 -27.85 8.35
C VAL A 211 1.95 -27.86 9.75
N ASP A 212 2.77 -27.93 10.77
CA ASP A 212 2.28 -27.89 12.14
C ASP A 212 1.91 -26.47 12.57
N PHE A 213 2.65 -25.46 12.11
CA PHE A 213 2.29 -24.05 12.19
C PHE A 213 3.06 -23.22 11.16
N ALA A 214 2.60 -22.01 10.89
CA ALA A 214 3.27 -21.07 10.02
C ALA A 214 3.35 -19.66 10.65
N LEU A 215 4.45 -18.97 10.42
CA LEU A 215 4.56 -17.55 10.75
C LEU A 215 4.09 -16.72 9.56
N ILE A 216 3.01 -15.97 9.75
CA ILE A 216 2.27 -15.32 8.65
C ILE A 216 2.18 -13.83 8.92
N ASN A 217 2.49 -13.02 7.91
CA ASN A 217 2.27 -11.57 7.95
C ASN A 217 0.79 -11.27 8.17
N THR A 218 0.49 -10.29 9.01
CA THR A 218 -0.87 -9.98 9.45
C THR A 218 -1.82 -9.69 8.31
N ASN A 219 -1.38 -8.98 7.27
CA ASN A 219 -2.21 -8.73 6.09
C ASN A 219 -2.69 -10.03 5.42
N TYR A 220 -1.81 -11.02 5.24
CA TYR A 220 -2.19 -12.33 4.69
C TYR A 220 -3.02 -13.18 5.66
N ALA A 221 -2.79 -13.03 6.98
CA ALA A 221 -3.62 -13.69 7.98
C ALA A 221 -5.06 -13.15 7.92
N ILE A 222 -5.25 -11.82 7.89
CA ILE A 222 -6.56 -11.16 7.76
C ILE A 222 -7.27 -11.59 6.47
N GLU A 223 -6.56 -11.58 5.33
CA GLU A 223 -7.10 -12.00 4.03
C GLU A 223 -7.57 -13.46 4.05
N ALA A 224 -6.88 -14.32 4.81
CA ALA A 224 -7.27 -15.71 5.02
C ALA A 224 -8.36 -15.92 6.08
N GLY A 225 -8.90 -14.86 6.68
CA GLY A 225 -9.94 -14.91 7.70
C GLY A 225 -9.43 -15.26 9.11
N LEU A 226 -8.12 -15.16 9.34
CA LEU A 226 -7.51 -15.34 10.67
C LEU A 226 -7.46 -14.00 11.41
N ASN A 227 -7.79 -14.02 12.69
CA ASN A 227 -7.64 -12.85 13.56
C ASN A 227 -6.26 -12.91 14.25
N PRO A 228 -5.34 -11.96 14.00
CA PRO A 228 -3.99 -12.01 14.57
C PRO A 228 -3.95 -12.00 16.10
N VAL A 229 -4.92 -11.35 16.74
CA VAL A 229 -4.97 -11.24 18.21
C VAL A 229 -5.53 -12.53 18.83
N ASN A 230 -6.54 -13.16 18.19
CA ASN A 230 -7.30 -14.25 18.78
C ASN A 230 -6.86 -15.64 18.31
N ASP A 231 -6.34 -15.76 17.07
CA ASP A 231 -6.06 -17.05 16.42
C ASP A 231 -4.57 -17.39 16.39
N SER A 232 -3.68 -16.47 16.77
CA SER A 232 -2.24 -16.75 16.79
C SER A 232 -1.84 -17.57 18.02
N LEU A 233 -0.92 -18.52 17.85
CA LEU A 233 -0.26 -19.22 18.95
C LEU A 233 0.60 -18.28 19.79
N PHE A 234 1.27 -17.36 19.12
CA PHE A 234 2.06 -16.26 19.65
C PHE A 234 2.20 -15.17 18.58
N ILE A 235 2.41 -13.96 19.03
CA ILE A 235 2.44 -12.76 18.19
C ILE A 235 3.54 -11.81 18.66
N GLU A 236 4.05 -10.97 17.77
CA GLU A 236 4.97 -9.88 18.13
C GLU A 236 4.34 -8.88 19.09
N ASP A 237 5.19 -8.17 19.81
CA ASP A 237 4.76 -6.99 20.57
C ASP A 237 4.35 -5.85 19.65
N LYS A 238 3.51 -4.97 20.16
CA LYS A 238 3.05 -3.77 19.45
C LYS A 238 4.18 -2.75 19.19
N GLU A 239 5.24 -2.80 19.98
CA GLU A 239 6.46 -1.99 19.82
C GLU A 239 7.40 -2.69 18.83
N SER A 240 7.14 -2.51 17.54
CA SER A 240 7.84 -3.18 16.46
C SER A 240 8.50 -2.15 15.52
N PRO A 241 9.72 -2.40 15.01
CA PRO A 241 10.36 -1.52 14.03
C PRO A 241 9.74 -1.62 12.63
N TYR A 242 8.76 -2.51 12.45
CA TYR A 242 8.15 -2.83 11.17
C TYR A 242 6.91 -1.97 10.89
N THR A 243 7.03 -0.64 11.03
CA THR A 243 5.98 0.30 10.67
C THR A 243 5.71 0.26 9.17
N ASN A 244 4.44 0.11 8.79
CA ASN A 244 3.98 0.17 7.41
C ASN A 244 3.92 1.61 6.92
N LEU A 245 4.40 1.83 5.69
CA LEU A 245 4.74 3.13 5.13
C LEU A 245 3.92 3.43 3.88
N LEU A 246 3.54 4.71 3.72
CA LEU A 246 3.31 5.26 2.39
C LEU A 246 4.67 5.50 1.74
N VAL A 247 4.88 4.95 0.56
CA VAL A 247 6.14 5.02 -0.20
C VAL A 247 5.88 5.63 -1.57
N ALA A 248 6.79 6.50 -2.00
CA ALA A 248 6.72 7.17 -3.29
C ALA A 248 8.11 7.25 -3.96
N ARG A 249 8.20 7.85 -5.13
CA ARG A 249 9.48 8.17 -5.77
C ARG A 249 10.05 9.48 -5.23
N PRO A 250 11.37 9.70 -5.32
CA PRO A 250 12.00 10.97 -4.94
C PRO A 250 11.44 12.17 -5.72
N ASP A 251 11.04 11.96 -7.00
CA ASP A 251 10.56 13.03 -7.89
C ASP A 251 9.12 13.48 -7.60
N ASN A 252 8.31 12.70 -6.88
CA ASN A 252 6.91 13.02 -6.60
C ASN A 252 6.50 13.02 -5.12
N LYS A 253 7.37 12.57 -4.20
CA LYS A 253 7.05 12.46 -2.76
C LYS A 253 6.54 13.76 -2.14
N ASP A 254 7.03 14.91 -2.62
CA ASP A 254 6.70 16.24 -2.10
C ASP A 254 5.56 16.92 -2.92
N SER A 255 4.91 16.20 -3.84
CA SER A 255 3.76 16.72 -4.58
C SER A 255 2.57 16.97 -3.65
N ASP A 256 1.75 17.98 -3.96
CA ASP A 256 0.57 18.34 -3.17
C ASP A 256 -0.38 17.13 -2.96
N ALA A 257 -0.61 16.31 -4.00
CA ALA A 257 -1.48 15.15 -3.91
C ALA A 257 -0.93 14.07 -2.97
N ILE A 258 0.37 13.76 -3.00
CA ILE A 258 1.02 12.80 -2.09
C ILE A 258 0.99 13.33 -0.66
N GLN A 259 1.24 14.62 -0.44
CA GLN A 259 1.23 15.20 0.90
C GLN A 259 -0.19 15.27 1.50
N LYS A 260 -1.22 15.52 0.68
CA LYS A 260 -2.62 15.40 1.10
C LYS A 260 -2.98 13.98 1.49
N LEU A 261 -2.54 12.99 0.70
CA LEU A 261 -2.73 11.59 1.05
C LEU A 261 -2.03 11.23 2.36
N ALA A 262 -0.78 11.65 2.57
CA ALA A 262 -0.04 11.43 3.81
C ALA A 262 -0.76 12.03 5.03
N ALA A 263 -1.24 13.26 4.91
CA ALA A 263 -2.00 13.93 5.96
C ALA A 263 -3.35 13.24 6.25
N ALA A 264 -4.05 12.78 5.21
CA ALA A 264 -5.29 12.02 5.38
C ALA A 264 -5.05 10.68 6.10
N LEU A 265 -3.99 9.94 5.72
CA LEU A 265 -3.64 8.64 6.31
C LEU A 265 -3.17 8.73 7.77
N THR A 266 -2.74 9.90 8.24
CA THR A 266 -2.30 10.14 9.62
C THR A 266 -3.30 11.00 10.41
N SER A 267 -4.56 11.04 9.98
CA SER A 267 -5.63 11.77 10.66
C SER A 267 -6.23 10.98 11.83
N ASP A 268 -6.85 11.70 12.78
CA ASP A 268 -7.59 11.07 13.90
C ASP A 268 -8.72 10.18 13.41
N ASP A 269 -9.35 10.49 12.26
CA ASP A 269 -10.39 9.66 11.66
C ASP A 269 -9.84 8.29 11.23
N VAL A 270 -8.63 8.25 10.65
CA VAL A 270 -7.96 7.00 10.27
C VAL A 270 -7.51 6.23 11.50
N ARG A 271 -6.99 6.89 12.53
CA ARG A 271 -6.69 6.25 13.82
C ARG A 271 -7.90 5.51 14.36
N LYS A 272 -9.02 6.19 14.45
CA LYS A 272 -10.27 5.63 14.94
C LYS A 272 -10.77 4.49 14.05
N PHE A 273 -10.71 4.65 12.73
CA PHE A 273 -11.09 3.61 11.77
C PHE A 273 -10.26 2.33 11.98
N ILE A 274 -8.93 2.47 12.13
CA ILE A 274 -8.04 1.32 12.36
C ILE A 274 -8.38 0.64 13.69
N GLU A 275 -8.53 1.40 14.77
CA GLU A 275 -8.81 0.86 16.11
C GLU A 275 -10.15 0.12 16.17
N GLU A 276 -11.21 0.69 15.55
CA GLU A 276 -12.56 0.13 15.55
C GLU A 276 -12.70 -1.06 14.58
N THR A 277 -11.98 -1.06 13.46
CA THR A 277 -12.14 -2.08 12.42
C THR A 277 -11.28 -3.30 12.68
N TYR A 278 -10.04 -3.10 13.17
CA TYR A 278 -9.05 -4.17 13.27
C TYR A 278 -8.76 -4.62 14.71
N GLU A 279 -9.37 -4.00 15.72
CA GLU A 279 -9.40 -4.43 17.12
C GLU A 279 -8.03 -4.86 17.68
N GLY A 280 -6.96 -4.15 17.29
CA GLY A 280 -5.58 -4.40 17.72
C GLY A 280 -4.75 -5.30 16.79
N ALA A 281 -5.32 -5.83 15.70
CA ALA A 281 -4.55 -6.49 14.64
C ALA A 281 -3.65 -5.49 13.90
N LEU A 282 -4.09 -4.22 13.80
CA LEU A 282 -3.31 -3.09 13.32
C LEU A 282 -3.19 -2.07 14.45
N VAL A 283 -2.00 -1.46 14.59
CA VAL A 283 -1.70 -0.49 15.64
C VAL A 283 -1.21 0.82 15.03
N PRO A 284 -2.00 1.91 15.06
CA PRO A 284 -1.57 3.22 14.57
C PRO A 284 -0.32 3.73 15.30
N VAL A 285 0.60 4.40 14.57
CA VAL A 285 1.87 4.92 15.13
C VAL A 285 2.05 6.44 14.99
N PHE A 286 1.02 7.16 14.62
CA PHE A 286 1.02 8.63 14.44
C PHE A 286 0.18 9.34 15.49
#